data_9d2a64c168f570ed0f9d39c14a282614
#
_entry.id   9d2a64c168f570ed0f9d39c14a282614
#
_cell.length_a   1.000
_cell.length_b   1.000
_cell.length_c   1.000
_cell.angle_alpha   90.00
_cell.angle_beta   90.00
_cell.angle_gamma   90.00
#
_symmetry.space_group_name_H-M   'P 1'
#
loop_
_entity.id
_entity.type
_entity.pdbx_description
1 polymer ?
#
loop_
_entity_poly.entity_id
_entity_poly.type
_entity_poly.pdbx_seq_one_letter_code
_entity_poly.pdbx_strand_id
1 'polypeptide(L)'
;MFTYTSNQFQEIIDFMLKEAKRRGASDAVAEVSEGQGLSVTVRKGEVETIEQSLDKQVGVTLFLGHHRGNASTSDFSKESLKATVDAAFHIAQHTAEDVCAGPAEAELLEKHPLDLDLFHPWNIDAAAAVEIARSAEGAAFAVSKQIQNSDGASVSAHHAHFMMGTSL
;
A
#
# COMPACT_ATOMS: atom_id res chain seq x y z
N MET A 1 4.00 15.27 1.13
CA MET A 1 4.81 14.88 2.32
C MET A 1 3.97 13.87 3.08
N PHE A 2 4.54 12.75 3.49
CA PHE A 2 3.83 11.73 4.26
C PHE A 2 3.38 12.26 5.63
N THR A 3 2.25 11.73 6.11
CA THR A 3 1.67 12.11 7.42
C THR A 3 2.38 11.41 8.56
N TYR A 4 2.82 10.16 8.32
CA TYR A 4 3.46 9.33 9.32
C TYR A 4 4.97 9.21 9.09
N THR A 5 5.71 9.17 10.19
CA THR A 5 7.15 8.92 10.20
C THR A 5 7.45 7.42 10.28
N SER A 6 8.67 7.02 9.91
CA SER A 6 9.11 5.62 10.09
C SER A 6 9.03 5.16 11.55
N ASN A 7 9.31 6.05 12.52
CA ASN A 7 9.17 5.70 13.94
C ASN A 7 7.72 5.41 14.34
N GLN A 8 6.76 6.19 13.81
CA GLN A 8 5.34 5.93 14.06
C GLN A 8 4.88 4.62 13.42
N PHE A 9 5.40 4.27 12.24
CA PHE A 9 5.15 2.98 11.64
C PHE A 9 5.72 1.84 12.48
N GLN A 10 6.94 2.00 13.00
CA GLN A 10 7.55 1.02 13.90
C GLN A 10 6.69 0.79 15.16
N GLU A 11 6.20 1.88 15.78
CA GLU A 11 5.31 1.78 16.96
C GLU A 11 4.01 1.01 16.65
N ILE A 12 3.43 1.22 15.46
CA ILE A 12 2.23 0.50 15.01
C ILE A 12 2.55 -0.99 14.83
N ILE A 13 3.63 -1.32 14.12
CA ILE A 13 4.06 -2.70 13.89
C ILE A 13 4.31 -3.41 15.22
N ASP A 14 5.09 -2.80 16.12
CA ASP A 14 5.41 -3.38 17.43
C ASP A 14 4.15 -3.62 18.26
N PHE A 15 3.20 -2.69 18.21
CA PHE A 15 1.91 -2.86 18.89
C PHE A 15 1.13 -4.05 18.33
N MET A 16 1.01 -4.16 17.00
CA MET A 16 0.28 -5.26 16.34
C MET A 16 0.89 -6.62 16.65
N LEU A 17 2.21 -6.75 16.54
CA LEU A 17 2.92 -8.00 16.82
C LEU A 17 2.81 -8.39 18.30
N LYS A 18 2.88 -7.42 19.21
CA LYS A 18 2.69 -7.65 20.66
C LYS A 18 1.26 -8.13 20.97
N GLU A 19 0.24 -7.52 20.36
CA GLU A 19 -1.15 -7.96 20.54
C GLU A 19 -1.38 -9.35 19.94
N ALA A 20 -0.80 -9.66 18.78
CA ALA A 20 -0.84 -10.98 18.17
C ALA A 20 -0.27 -12.07 19.11
N LYS A 21 0.90 -11.81 19.68
CA LYS A 21 1.52 -12.71 20.66
C LYS A 21 0.66 -12.86 21.91
N ARG A 22 0.08 -11.76 22.42
CA ARG A 22 -0.83 -11.80 23.59
C ARG A 22 -2.08 -12.64 23.32
N ARG A 23 -2.57 -12.68 22.08
CA ARG A 23 -3.70 -13.51 21.65
C ARG A 23 -3.34 -14.99 21.50
N GLY A 24 -2.06 -15.34 21.51
CA GLY A 24 -1.60 -16.72 21.38
C GLY A 24 -1.29 -17.14 19.94
N ALA A 25 -1.06 -16.19 19.04
CA ALA A 25 -0.52 -16.50 17.71
C ALA A 25 0.84 -17.19 17.85
N SER A 26 1.08 -18.24 17.05
CA SER A 26 2.39 -18.87 16.95
C SER A 26 3.38 -17.93 16.27
N ASP A 27 2.91 -17.24 15.22
CA ASP A 27 3.65 -16.27 14.44
C ASP A 27 2.75 -15.17 13.93
N ALA A 28 3.34 -14.03 13.58
CA ALA A 28 2.64 -12.90 13.00
C ALA A 28 3.52 -12.10 12.06
N VAL A 29 2.90 -11.54 11.03
CA VAL A 29 3.48 -10.52 10.15
C VAL A 29 2.54 -9.33 10.17
N ALA A 30 3.08 -8.15 10.43
CA ALA A 30 2.32 -6.90 10.34
C ALA A 30 2.95 -5.98 9.30
N GLU A 31 2.12 -5.25 8.56
CA GLU A 31 2.55 -4.27 7.59
C GLU A 31 1.75 -2.99 7.76
N VAL A 32 2.37 -1.86 7.51
CA VAL A 32 1.75 -0.55 7.52
C VAL A 32 2.23 0.25 6.31
N SER A 33 1.33 0.97 5.68
CA SER A 33 1.63 1.78 4.50
C SER A 33 0.85 3.08 4.49
N GLU A 34 1.42 4.07 3.83
CA GLU A 34 0.78 5.33 3.45
C GLU A 34 1.20 5.67 2.02
N GLY A 35 0.25 6.09 1.20
CA GLY A 35 0.46 6.45 -0.20
C GLY A 35 -0.26 7.72 -0.59
N GLN A 36 0.28 8.44 -1.55
CA GLN A 36 -0.32 9.62 -2.17
C GLN A 36 -0.27 9.47 -3.69
N GLY A 37 -1.34 9.83 -4.36
CA GLY A 37 -1.43 9.77 -5.81
C GLY A 37 -2.10 10.99 -6.42
N LEU A 38 -1.65 11.33 -7.62
CA LEU A 38 -2.32 12.22 -8.54
C LEU A 38 -2.50 11.47 -9.86
N SER A 39 -3.73 11.46 -10.40
CA SER A 39 -4.02 10.96 -11.73
C SER A 39 -4.84 11.99 -12.50
N VAL A 40 -4.44 12.26 -13.72
CA VAL A 40 -5.12 13.19 -14.62
C VAL A 40 -5.39 12.48 -15.93
N THR A 41 -6.60 12.60 -16.46
CA THR A 41 -6.95 12.13 -17.80
C THR A 41 -7.49 13.30 -18.64
N VAL A 42 -6.93 13.43 -19.83
CA VAL A 42 -7.36 14.40 -20.85
C VAL A 42 -7.92 13.63 -22.02
N ARG A 43 -9.07 14.06 -22.56
CA ARG A 43 -9.68 13.49 -23.75
C ARG A 43 -10.12 14.59 -24.69
N LYS A 44 -9.72 14.52 -25.95
CA LYS A 44 -9.98 15.55 -27.01
C LYS A 44 -9.56 16.96 -26.57
N GLY A 45 -8.43 17.06 -25.88
CA GLY A 45 -7.89 18.31 -25.36
C GLY A 45 -8.54 18.83 -24.08
N GLU A 46 -9.66 18.24 -23.64
CA GLU A 46 -10.36 18.64 -22.42
C GLU A 46 -10.03 17.73 -21.26
N VAL A 47 -10.03 18.28 -20.06
CA VAL A 47 -9.82 17.49 -18.82
C VAL A 47 -11.06 16.62 -18.59
N GLU A 48 -10.87 15.30 -18.51
CA GLU A 48 -11.94 14.35 -18.21
C GLU A 48 -11.97 14.03 -16.72
N THR A 49 -10.82 13.75 -16.11
CA THR A 49 -10.72 13.47 -14.67
C THR A 49 -9.47 14.09 -14.08
N ILE A 50 -9.57 14.49 -12.81
CA ILE A 50 -8.45 14.77 -11.91
C ILE A 50 -8.76 14.07 -10.60
N GLU A 51 -7.91 13.13 -10.22
CA GLU A 51 -8.04 12.37 -8.99
C GLU A 51 -6.82 12.57 -8.11
N GLN A 52 -7.07 12.89 -6.84
CA GLN A 52 -6.03 12.87 -5.81
C GLN A 52 -6.41 11.83 -4.76
N SER A 53 -5.52 10.90 -4.50
CA SER A 53 -5.68 9.87 -3.47
C SER A 53 -4.70 10.10 -2.33
N LEU A 54 -5.19 9.79 -1.12
CA LEU A 54 -4.39 9.69 0.08
C LEU A 54 -4.86 8.43 0.80
N ASP A 55 -4.04 7.40 0.75
CA ASP A 55 -4.37 6.09 1.25
C ASP A 55 -3.44 5.71 2.40
N LYS A 56 -3.99 5.05 3.40
CA LYS A 56 -3.22 4.44 4.47
C LYS A 56 -3.86 3.13 4.89
N GLN A 57 -3.03 2.17 5.23
CA GLN A 57 -3.49 0.86 5.66
C GLN A 57 -2.50 0.23 6.64
N VAL A 58 -3.04 -0.48 7.59
CA VAL A 58 -2.30 -1.44 8.40
C VAL A 58 -2.97 -2.81 8.26
N GLY A 59 -2.17 -3.83 8.04
CA GLY A 59 -2.59 -5.22 7.95
C GLY A 59 -1.83 -6.10 8.92
N VAL A 60 -2.45 -7.20 9.32
CA VAL A 60 -1.80 -8.25 10.09
C VAL A 60 -2.20 -9.62 9.55
N THR A 61 -1.22 -10.46 9.39
CA THR A 61 -1.40 -11.90 9.14
C THR A 61 -0.96 -12.65 10.39
N LEU A 62 -1.86 -13.46 10.94
CA LEU A 62 -1.60 -14.30 12.11
C LEU A 62 -1.56 -15.77 11.71
N PHE A 63 -0.72 -16.51 12.43
CA PHE A 63 -0.61 -17.95 12.29
C PHE A 63 -0.94 -18.63 13.64
N LEU A 64 -1.72 -19.70 13.58
CA LEU A 64 -2.00 -20.62 14.67
C LEU A 64 -1.51 -22.01 14.20
N GLY A 65 -0.22 -22.27 14.36
CA GLY A 65 0.43 -23.36 13.63
C GLY A 65 0.33 -23.13 12.13
N HIS A 66 -0.34 -24.01 11.41
CA HIS A 66 -0.54 -23.91 9.96
C HIS A 66 -1.89 -23.30 9.55
N HIS A 67 -2.63 -22.71 10.48
CA HIS A 67 -3.84 -21.95 10.17
C HIS A 67 -3.50 -20.48 10.02
N ARG A 68 -3.95 -19.84 8.95
CA ARG A 68 -3.65 -18.44 8.65
C ARG A 68 -4.91 -17.58 8.65
N GLY A 69 -4.88 -16.45 9.32
CA GLY A 69 -5.90 -15.42 9.24
C GLY A 69 -5.29 -14.05 9.02
N ASN A 70 -5.93 -13.23 8.19
CA ASN A 70 -5.49 -11.87 7.94
C ASN A 70 -6.65 -10.88 8.04
N ALA A 71 -6.36 -9.68 8.49
CA ALA A 71 -7.28 -8.56 8.52
C ALA A 71 -6.51 -7.25 8.37
N SER A 72 -7.19 -6.20 7.93
CA SER A 72 -6.61 -4.87 7.76
C SER A 72 -7.59 -3.77 8.13
N THR A 73 -7.06 -2.58 8.40
CA THR A 73 -7.84 -1.37 8.66
C THR A 73 -7.10 -0.13 8.15
N SER A 74 -7.83 0.93 7.85
CA SER A 74 -7.28 2.27 7.59
C SER A 74 -7.31 3.18 8.81
N ASP A 75 -7.87 2.73 9.93
CA ASP A 75 -7.89 3.45 11.19
C ASP A 75 -6.75 2.98 12.11
N PHE A 76 -5.82 3.88 12.38
CA PHE A 76 -4.62 3.62 13.20
C PHE A 76 -4.84 3.87 14.70
N SER A 77 -6.09 4.05 15.16
CA SER A 77 -6.40 4.09 16.58
C SER A 77 -6.06 2.74 17.25
N LYS A 78 -5.62 2.77 18.50
CA LYS A 78 -5.28 1.55 19.25
C LYS A 78 -6.44 0.56 19.35
N GLU A 79 -7.65 1.07 19.43
CA GLU A 79 -8.88 0.28 19.46
C GLU A 79 -9.08 -0.49 18.15
N SER A 80 -8.95 0.19 17.00
CA SER A 80 -9.05 -0.43 15.67
C SER A 80 -7.91 -1.40 15.40
N LEU A 81 -6.68 -1.06 15.76
CA LEU A 81 -5.53 -1.96 15.62
C LEU A 81 -5.77 -3.27 16.39
N LYS A 82 -6.24 -3.18 17.63
CA LYS A 82 -6.56 -4.35 18.45
C LYS A 82 -7.70 -5.16 17.86
N ALA A 83 -8.78 -4.50 17.41
CA ALA A 83 -9.91 -5.18 16.76
C ALA A 83 -9.47 -5.91 15.48
N THR A 84 -8.54 -5.33 14.73
CA THR A 84 -7.96 -5.95 13.53
C THR A 84 -7.17 -7.21 13.87
N VAL A 85 -6.35 -7.20 14.92
CA VAL A 85 -5.66 -8.39 15.42
C VAL A 85 -6.66 -9.46 15.87
N ASP A 86 -7.71 -9.05 16.59
CA ASP A 86 -8.76 -9.96 17.05
C ASP A 86 -9.48 -10.61 15.86
N ALA A 87 -9.82 -9.85 14.82
CA ALA A 87 -10.44 -10.35 13.60
C ALA A 87 -9.56 -11.36 12.88
N ALA A 88 -8.28 -11.05 12.67
CA ALA A 88 -7.33 -11.96 12.05
C ALA A 88 -7.18 -13.26 12.85
N PHE A 89 -7.13 -13.18 14.19
CA PHE A 89 -7.08 -14.34 15.07
C PHE A 89 -8.31 -15.24 14.91
N HIS A 90 -9.51 -14.66 14.91
CA HIS A 90 -10.75 -15.44 14.72
C HIS A 90 -10.80 -16.09 13.33
N ILE A 91 -10.33 -15.41 12.28
CA ILE A 91 -10.24 -15.99 10.95
C ILE A 91 -9.29 -17.20 10.98
N ALA A 92 -8.10 -17.07 11.57
CA ALA A 92 -7.14 -18.17 11.67
C ALA A 92 -7.72 -19.41 12.40
N GLN A 93 -8.55 -19.20 13.44
CA GLN A 93 -9.19 -20.29 14.17
C GLN A 93 -10.16 -21.15 13.31
N HIS A 94 -10.68 -20.59 12.22
CA HIS A 94 -11.69 -21.23 11.37
C HIS A 94 -11.21 -21.52 9.96
N THR A 95 -9.99 -21.14 9.62
CA THR A 95 -9.37 -21.43 8.32
C THR A 95 -8.88 -22.88 8.30
N ALA A 96 -8.93 -23.51 7.15
CA ALA A 96 -8.35 -24.84 6.96
C ALA A 96 -6.82 -24.83 7.16
N GLU A 97 -6.28 -25.93 7.63
CA GLU A 97 -4.84 -26.13 7.76
C GLU A 97 -4.16 -26.15 6.38
N ASP A 98 -3.07 -25.40 6.27
CA ASP A 98 -2.18 -25.37 5.11
C ASP A 98 -0.74 -25.57 5.61
N VAL A 99 -0.17 -26.73 5.36
CA VAL A 99 1.18 -27.09 5.81
C VAL A 99 2.28 -26.15 5.33
N CYS A 100 2.00 -25.35 4.29
CA CYS A 100 2.90 -24.30 3.78
C CYS A 100 2.63 -22.92 4.40
N ALA A 101 1.61 -22.76 5.24
CA ALA A 101 1.33 -21.50 5.89
C ALA A 101 2.33 -21.22 7.02
N GLY A 102 2.99 -20.08 6.94
CA GLY A 102 3.96 -19.60 7.92
C GLY A 102 4.69 -18.36 7.40
N PRO A 103 5.40 -17.64 8.27
CA PRO A 103 6.36 -16.63 7.84
C PRO A 103 7.54 -17.28 7.14
N ALA A 104 8.37 -16.46 6.47
CA ALA A 104 9.66 -16.93 5.96
C ALA A 104 10.55 -17.40 7.12
N GLU A 105 11.44 -18.36 6.84
CA GLU A 105 12.40 -18.83 7.83
C GLU A 105 13.32 -17.68 8.29
N ALA A 106 13.67 -17.64 9.58
CA ALA A 106 14.43 -16.55 10.17
C ALA A 106 15.78 -16.27 9.48
N GLU A 107 16.36 -17.29 8.85
CA GLU A 107 17.63 -17.20 8.12
C GLU A 107 17.47 -16.49 6.76
N LEU A 108 16.24 -16.44 6.24
CA LEU A 108 15.92 -15.79 4.96
C LEU A 108 15.47 -14.33 5.16
N LEU A 109 15.31 -13.87 6.40
CA LEU A 109 14.92 -12.51 6.70
C LEU A 109 16.12 -11.58 6.69
N GLU A 110 15.98 -10.44 5.98
CA GLU A 110 16.98 -9.37 6.02
C GLU A 110 16.96 -8.67 7.38
N LYS A 111 18.10 -8.68 8.07
CA LYS A 111 18.27 -8.06 9.40
C LYS A 111 18.84 -6.64 9.33
N HIS A 112 19.40 -6.28 8.19
CA HIS A 112 20.05 -4.99 7.96
C HIS A 112 19.58 -4.42 6.61
N PRO A 113 18.34 -3.90 6.54
CA PRO A 113 17.78 -3.37 5.30
C PRO A 113 18.76 -2.37 4.65
N LEU A 114 19.04 -2.59 3.37
CA LEU A 114 19.90 -1.69 2.60
C LEU A 114 19.12 -0.43 2.24
N ASP A 115 19.79 0.71 2.29
CA ASP A 115 19.27 1.91 1.64
C ASP A 115 19.42 1.74 0.11
N LEU A 116 18.28 1.53 -0.54
CA LEU A 116 18.22 1.32 -2.00
C LEU A 116 17.93 2.61 -2.76
N ASP A 117 17.87 3.76 -2.06
CA ASP A 117 17.59 5.07 -2.64
C ASP A 117 16.35 5.07 -3.57
N LEU A 118 15.23 4.52 -3.09
CA LEU A 118 14.03 4.31 -3.90
C LEU A 118 13.07 5.51 -3.92
N PHE A 119 13.33 6.52 -3.07
CA PHE A 119 12.40 7.63 -2.91
C PHE A 119 12.81 8.85 -3.74
N HIS A 120 12.25 8.96 -4.96
CA HIS A 120 12.45 10.08 -5.88
C HIS A 120 11.11 10.73 -6.23
N PRO A 121 10.51 11.53 -5.33
CA PRO A 121 9.17 12.06 -5.53
C PRO A 121 9.13 13.04 -6.72
N TRP A 122 8.19 12.82 -7.61
CA TRP A 122 7.86 13.77 -8.67
C TRP A 122 6.76 14.72 -8.17
N ASN A 123 7.15 15.91 -7.75
CA ASN A 123 6.24 16.92 -7.22
C ASN A 123 5.53 17.66 -8.37
N ILE A 124 4.72 16.94 -9.15
CA ILE A 124 3.91 17.50 -10.21
C ILE A 124 2.56 17.93 -9.66
N ASP A 125 2.08 19.10 -10.07
CA ASP A 125 0.72 19.54 -9.81
C ASP A 125 -0.25 19.14 -10.93
N ALA A 126 -1.55 19.27 -10.65
CA ALA A 126 -2.59 18.87 -11.60
C ALA A 126 -2.52 19.65 -12.92
N ALA A 127 -2.14 20.94 -12.88
CA ALA A 127 -2.06 21.76 -14.09
C ALA A 127 -0.91 21.30 -14.99
N ALA A 128 0.26 21.01 -14.44
CA ALA A 128 1.38 20.50 -15.21
C ALA A 128 1.09 19.08 -15.74
N ALA A 129 0.41 18.22 -14.98
CA ALA A 129 -0.02 16.90 -15.43
C ALA A 129 -1.01 16.97 -16.60
N VAL A 130 -1.97 17.93 -16.57
CA VAL A 130 -2.90 18.20 -17.66
C VAL A 130 -2.16 18.59 -18.94
N GLU A 131 -1.16 19.47 -18.85
CA GLU A 131 -0.41 19.92 -20.03
C GLU A 131 0.41 18.78 -20.65
N ILE A 132 0.97 17.89 -19.83
CA ILE A 132 1.69 16.69 -20.32
C ILE A 132 0.70 15.76 -21.04
N ALA A 133 -0.47 15.49 -20.43
CA ALA A 133 -1.50 14.65 -21.04
C ALA A 133 -2.01 15.23 -22.35
N ARG A 134 -2.29 16.56 -22.41
CA ARG A 134 -2.68 17.26 -23.64
C ARG A 134 -1.63 17.16 -24.74
N SER A 135 -0.36 17.33 -24.37
CA SER A 135 0.76 17.21 -25.31
C SER A 135 0.85 15.80 -25.90
N ALA A 136 0.69 14.78 -25.06
CA ALA A 136 0.72 13.38 -25.49
C ALA A 136 -0.46 13.05 -26.46
N GLU A 137 -1.68 13.43 -26.11
CA GLU A 137 -2.84 13.22 -26.96
C GLU A 137 -2.74 14.02 -28.26
N GLY A 138 -2.32 15.28 -28.18
CA GLY A 138 -2.12 16.15 -29.34
C GLY A 138 -1.08 15.60 -30.32
N ALA A 139 0.01 15.01 -29.81
CA ALA A 139 0.99 14.34 -30.66
C ALA A 139 0.38 13.14 -31.41
N ALA A 140 -0.48 12.35 -30.77
CA ALA A 140 -1.19 11.25 -31.42
C ALA A 140 -2.11 11.75 -32.55
N PHE A 141 -2.92 12.79 -32.32
CA PHE A 141 -3.77 13.39 -33.35
C PHE A 141 -2.98 13.99 -34.50
N ALA A 142 -1.78 14.50 -34.26
CA ALA A 142 -0.92 15.09 -35.30
C ALA A 142 -0.36 14.05 -36.30
N VAL A 143 -0.35 12.76 -35.95
CA VAL A 143 0.18 11.69 -36.82
C VAL A 143 -0.62 11.56 -38.11
N SER A 144 -1.95 11.65 -38.05
CA SER A 144 -2.82 11.50 -39.25
C SER A 144 -4.19 12.13 -39.02
N LYS A 145 -4.70 12.78 -40.06
CA LYS A 145 -6.09 13.29 -40.10
C LYS A 145 -7.16 12.19 -40.02
N GLN A 146 -6.78 10.92 -40.18
CA GLN A 146 -7.68 9.78 -40.01
C GLN A 146 -7.96 9.48 -38.54
N ILE A 147 -7.08 9.94 -37.62
CA ILE A 147 -7.30 9.82 -36.17
C ILE A 147 -8.30 10.89 -35.77
N GLN A 148 -9.56 10.50 -35.55
CA GLN A 148 -10.65 11.41 -35.20
C GLN A 148 -11.16 11.24 -33.79
N ASN A 149 -10.67 10.23 -33.06
CA ASN A 149 -11.06 9.95 -31.72
C ASN A 149 -9.85 9.39 -30.91
N SER A 150 -9.94 9.56 -29.61
CA SER A 150 -8.96 9.09 -28.62
C SER A 150 -9.72 8.61 -27.39
N ASP A 151 -9.21 7.62 -26.72
CA ASP A 151 -9.67 7.27 -25.35
C ASP A 151 -9.03 8.15 -24.29
N GLY A 152 -8.20 9.10 -24.72
CA GLY A 152 -7.53 10.06 -23.87
C GLY A 152 -6.05 9.73 -23.67
N ALA A 153 -5.39 10.62 -22.94
CA ALA A 153 -4.05 10.42 -22.40
C ALA A 153 -4.06 10.69 -20.89
N SER A 154 -3.38 9.85 -20.14
CA SER A 154 -3.34 9.98 -18.69
C SER A 154 -1.92 10.18 -18.19
N VAL A 155 -1.79 10.96 -17.12
CA VAL A 155 -0.56 11.12 -16.33
C VAL A 155 -0.88 10.72 -14.91
N SER A 156 -0.09 9.80 -14.36
CA SER A 156 -0.22 9.39 -12.95
C SER A 156 1.13 9.50 -12.26
N ALA A 157 1.12 10.06 -11.07
CA ALA A 157 2.26 10.13 -10.17
C ALA A 157 1.86 9.59 -8.80
N HIS A 158 2.55 8.55 -8.33
CA HIS A 158 2.29 7.94 -7.03
C HIS A 158 3.58 7.81 -6.25
N HIS A 159 3.50 8.05 -4.96
CA HIS A 159 4.57 7.72 -4.04
C HIS A 159 3.98 7.15 -2.76
N ALA A 160 4.68 6.18 -2.22
CA ALA A 160 4.27 5.49 -1.01
C ALA A 160 5.49 5.14 -0.16
N HIS A 161 5.26 4.94 1.12
CA HIS A 161 6.19 4.25 1.98
C HIS A 161 5.45 3.17 2.78
N PHE A 162 6.15 2.13 3.11
CA PHE A 162 5.61 1.04 3.91
C PHE A 162 6.68 0.47 4.85
N MET A 163 6.21 -0.21 5.86
CA MET A 163 7.05 -0.98 6.77
C MET A 163 6.40 -2.32 7.05
N MET A 164 7.20 -3.35 7.12
CA MET A 164 6.77 -4.69 7.50
C MET A 164 7.64 -5.19 8.66
N GLY A 165 7.02 -5.91 9.58
CA GLY A 165 7.70 -6.57 10.67
C GLY A 165 7.12 -7.96 10.93
N THR A 166 7.95 -8.82 11.51
CA THR A 166 7.57 -10.18 11.88
C THR A 166 7.79 -10.42 13.37
N SER A 167 7.12 -11.44 13.92
CA SER A 167 7.28 -11.86 15.32
C SER A 167 8.52 -12.73 15.57
N LEU A 168 9.29 -13.03 14.52
CA LEU A 168 10.51 -13.85 14.58
C LEU A 168 11.70 -13.08 15.13
#